data_362c878df349a99fe593f0cbef9b313e
#
_entry.id   362c878df349a99fe593f0cbef9b313e
#
_cell.length_a   1.000
_cell.length_b   1.000
_cell.length_c   1.000
_cell.angle_alpha   90.00
_cell.angle_beta   90.00
_cell.angle_gamma   90.00
#
_symmetry.space_group_name_H-M   'P 1'
#
loop_
_entity.id
_entity.type
_entity.pdbx_description
1 polymer ?
#
loop_
_entity_poly.entity_id
_entity_poly.type
_entity_poly.pdbx_seq_one_letter_code
_entity_poly.pdbx_strand_id
1 'polypeptide(L)'
;FSQDVVNLAHKILIDYKDEKEITLVSLARAGTPIGVLLKRYLSFISDKKITHYCVSIIRDIGLDNNAIKFILNKHSDSSVVFIDGWTGKGVIGNQLKVSINQLNDELNTNISSNLYVVLDISGTAYYGASHYDYLIPSAIFNSTISGLVSRTIFNKNYLGKNDFHGYVFYEHLKNEDISVWFIEHLLSIMIKLKPTEKET
;
A
#
# COMPACT_ATOMS: atom_id res chain seq x y z
N PHE A 1 8.06 3.80 14.33
CA PHE A 1 7.30 3.88 13.09
C PHE A 1 8.12 4.40 11.91
N SER A 2 8.69 5.62 11.98
CA SER A 2 9.51 6.17 10.88
C SER A 2 10.67 5.26 10.50
N GLN A 3 11.33 4.64 11.50
CA GLN A 3 12.40 3.66 11.26
C GLN A 3 11.89 2.43 10.51
N ASP A 4 10.69 1.94 10.86
CA ASP A 4 10.11 0.78 10.17
C ASP A 4 9.75 1.08 8.72
N VAL A 5 9.26 2.30 8.44
CA VAL A 5 8.99 2.73 7.05
C VAL A 5 10.30 2.89 6.26
N VAL A 6 11.38 3.36 6.89
CA VAL A 6 12.72 3.41 6.27
C VAL A 6 13.22 2.00 5.95
N ASN A 7 13.12 1.06 6.91
CA ASN A 7 13.51 -0.34 6.68
C ASN A 7 12.70 -0.99 5.55
N LEU A 8 11.38 -0.74 5.52
CA LEU A 8 10.48 -1.20 4.46
C LEU A 8 10.90 -0.67 3.09
N ALA A 9 11.22 0.62 3.00
CA ALA A 9 11.68 1.25 1.76
C ALA A 9 12.98 0.61 1.24
N HIS A 10 13.97 0.40 2.12
CA HIS A 10 15.22 -0.23 1.73
C HIS A 10 15.04 -1.69 1.31
N LYS A 11 14.15 -2.45 1.98
CA LYS A 11 13.82 -3.81 1.54
C LYS A 11 13.21 -3.82 0.13
N ILE A 12 12.30 -2.90 -0.16
CA ILE A 12 11.72 -2.76 -1.50
C ILE A 12 12.81 -2.45 -2.53
N LEU A 13 13.76 -1.54 -2.24
CA LEU A 13 14.86 -1.25 -3.16
C LEU A 13 15.76 -2.47 -3.43
N ILE A 14 15.99 -3.31 -2.42
CA ILE A 14 16.79 -4.53 -2.56
C ILE A 14 16.04 -5.54 -3.45
N ASP A 15 14.76 -5.77 -3.18
CA ASP A 15 13.97 -6.77 -3.91
C ASP A 15 13.73 -6.38 -5.38
N TYR A 16 13.61 -5.07 -5.64
CA TYR A 16 13.38 -4.49 -6.97
C TYR A 16 14.63 -3.79 -7.55
N LYS A 17 15.83 -4.26 -7.15
CA LYS A 17 17.10 -3.63 -7.57
C LYS A 17 17.27 -3.59 -9.09
N ASP A 18 16.82 -4.62 -9.78
CA ASP A 18 16.97 -4.78 -11.22
C ASP A 18 15.88 -4.05 -12.04
N GLU A 19 14.81 -3.57 -11.38
CA GLU A 19 13.74 -2.81 -12.01
C GLU A 19 14.13 -1.33 -12.17
N LYS A 20 13.77 -0.74 -13.32
CA LYS A 20 13.98 0.70 -13.59
C LYS A 20 12.94 1.57 -12.93
N GLU A 21 11.75 1.03 -12.69
CA GLU A 21 10.65 1.71 -12.00
C GLU A 21 10.09 0.82 -10.89
N ILE A 22 9.47 1.45 -9.89
CA ILE A 22 8.73 0.80 -8.82
C ILE A 22 7.33 1.39 -8.80
N THR A 23 6.33 0.53 -8.97
CA THR A 23 4.92 0.91 -8.96
C THR A 23 4.28 0.45 -7.66
N LEU A 24 4.24 1.36 -6.69
CA LEU A 24 3.67 1.11 -5.38
C LEU A 24 2.14 1.07 -5.47
N VAL A 25 1.53 -0.02 -5.02
CA VAL A 25 0.08 -0.19 -4.95
C VAL A 25 -0.32 -0.38 -3.51
N SER A 26 -0.76 0.70 -2.87
CA SER A 26 -1.21 0.64 -1.48
C SER A 26 -2.67 0.19 -1.38
N LEU A 27 -2.94 -0.72 -0.43
CA LEU A 27 -4.29 -1.20 -0.17
C LEU A 27 -5.08 -0.16 0.64
N ALA A 28 -6.20 0.28 0.09
CA ALA A 28 -7.04 1.29 0.73
C ALA A 28 -7.75 0.67 1.97
N ARG A 29 -7.77 1.39 3.07
CA ARG A 29 -7.34 2.79 3.34
C ARG A 29 -6.00 2.86 4.08
N ALA A 30 -5.71 1.91 4.98
CA ALA A 30 -4.56 1.95 5.90
C ALA A 30 -3.21 2.00 5.18
N GLY A 31 -3.10 1.36 4.04
CA GLY A 31 -1.89 1.40 3.21
C GLY A 31 -1.61 2.73 2.54
N THR A 32 -2.63 3.60 2.37
CA THR A 32 -2.49 4.84 1.60
C THR A 32 -1.39 5.77 2.11
N PRO A 33 -1.36 6.17 3.41
CA PRO A 33 -0.29 7.03 3.91
C PRO A 33 1.09 6.38 3.85
N ILE A 34 1.16 5.05 3.99
CA ILE A 34 2.41 4.30 3.84
C ILE A 34 2.90 4.40 2.39
N GLY A 35 2.03 4.17 1.42
CA GLY A 35 2.36 4.30 -0.01
C GLY A 35 2.85 5.71 -0.36
N VAL A 36 2.22 6.76 0.19
CA VAL A 36 2.65 8.16 -0.01
C VAL A 36 4.03 8.41 0.60
N LEU A 37 4.27 7.96 1.85
CA LEU A 37 5.57 8.08 2.51
C LEU A 37 6.66 7.36 1.73
N LEU A 38 6.41 6.10 1.34
CA LEU A 38 7.35 5.30 0.55
C LEU A 38 7.64 5.96 -0.80
N LYS A 39 6.62 6.43 -1.52
CA LYS A 39 6.80 7.12 -2.79
C LYS A 39 7.75 8.31 -2.64
N ARG A 40 7.52 9.18 -1.65
CA ARG A 40 8.34 10.37 -1.41
C ARG A 40 9.76 10.01 -0.97
N TYR A 41 9.88 9.08 -0.02
CA TYR A 41 11.18 8.67 0.51
C TYR A 41 12.03 7.93 -0.54
N LEU A 42 11.45 6.96 -1.26
CA LEU A 42 12.14 6.24 -2.33
C LEU A 42 12.58 7.17 -3.47
N SER A 43 11.75 8.16 -3.84
CA SER A 43 12.13 9.18 -4.82
C SER A 43 13.26 10.10 -4.34
N PHE A 44 13.47 10.20 -3.03
CA PHE A 44 14.58 10.98 -2.46
C PHE A 44 15.89 10.18 -2.40
N ILE A 45 15.83 8.86 -2.14
CA ILE A 45 17.02 8.04 -1.91
C ILE A 45 17.46 7.21 -3.13
N SER A 46 16.71 7.25 -4.25
CA SER A 46 17.02 6.48 -5.45
C SER A 46 16.69 7.23 -6.72
N ASP A 47 17.38 6.87 -7.82
CA ASP A 47 17.12 7.41 -9.16
C ASP A 47 16.01 6.66 -9.92
N LYS A 48 15.37 5.69 -9.27
CA LYS A 48 14.28 4.92 -9.89
C LYS A 48 13.03 5.79 -10.06
N LYS A 49 12.28 5.55 -11.12
CA LYS A 49 10.96 6.14 -11.29
C LYS A 49 9.99 5.50 -10.29
N ILE A 50 9.50 6.27 -9.32
CA ILE A 50 8.57 5.79 -8.29
C ILE A 50 7.18 6.35 -8.55
N THR A 51 6.22 5.47 -8.79
CA THR A 51 4.79 5.81 -8.94
C THR A 51 3.98 5.18 -7.83
N HIS A 52 2.91 5.83 -7.39
CA HIS A 52 2.04 5.32 -6.34
C HIS A 52 0.57 5.38 -6.74
N TYR A 53 -0.12 4.28 -6.54
CA TYR A 53 -1.57 4.13 -6.67
C TYR A 53 -2.16 3.62 -5.36
N CYS A 54 -3.38 4.07 -5.04
CA CYS A 54 -4.17 3.53 -3.95
C CYS A 54 -5.29 2.68 -4.56
N VAL A 55 -5.33 1.40 -4.22
CA VAL A 55 -6.27 0.45 -4.80
C VAL A 55 -7.09 -0.21 -3.71
N SER A 56 -8.37 -0.35 -3.97
CA SER A 56 -9.31 -0.99 -3.05
C SER A 56 -9.15 -2.50 -3.04
N ILE A 57 -9.19 -3.07 -1.84
CA ILE A 57 -9.42 -4.48 -1.61
C ILE A 57 -10.56 -4.67 -0.62
N ILE A 58 -11.51 -5.54 -0.94
CA ILE A 58 -12.68 -5.80 -0.10
C ILE A 58 -12.67 -7.27 0.29
N ARG A 59 -12.80 -7.53 1.57
CA ARG A 59 -12.89 -8.89 2.09
C ARG A 59 -14.01 -9.66 1.39
N ASP A 60 -13.75 -10.90 1.02
CA ASP A 60 -14.66 -11.82 0.34
C ASP A 60 -15.13 -11.39 -1.08
N ILE A 61 -14.69 -10.21 -1.54
CA ILE A 61 -14.94 -9.71 -2.91
C ILE A 61 -13.65 -9.72 -3.73
N GLY A 62 -12.59 -9.16 -3.18
CA GLY A 62 -11.27 -9.13 -3.81
C GLY A 62 -10.72 -7.73 -4.07
N LEU A 63 -9.67 -7.72 -4.85
CA LEU A 63 -8.99 -6.52 -5.32
C LEU A 63 -9.81 -5.84 -6.43
N ASP A 64 -9.68 -4.52 -6.56
CA ASP A 64 -10.22 -3.81 -7.71
C ASP A 64 -9.44 -4.16 -8.98
N ASN A 65 -9.93 -5.16 -9.71
CA ASN A 65 -9.27 -5.67 -10.92
C ASN A 65 -9.20 -4.62 -12.01
N ASN A 66 -10.19 -3.73 -12.12
CA ASN A 66 -10.17 -2.65 -13.12
C ASN A 66 -9.06 -1.65 -12.82
N ALA A 67 -8.81 -1.35 -11.54
CA ALA A 67 -7.70 -0.50 -11.12
C ALA A 67 -6.34 -1.15 -11.45
N ILE A 68 -6.19 -2.46 -11.24
CA ILE A 68 -4.95 -3.15 -11.61
C ILE A 68 -4.76 -3.17 -13.14
N LYS A 69 -5.79 -3.47 -13.92
CA LYS A 69 -5.72 -3.39 -15.39
C LYS A 69 -5.31 -1.99 -15.88
N PHE A 70 -5.83 -0.93 -15.24
CA PHE A 70 -5.43 0.45 -15.54
C PHE A 70 -3.95 0.70 -15.24
N ILE A 71 -3.42 0.14 -14.15
CA ILE A 71 -2.01 0.25 -13.77
C ILE A 71 -1.12 -0.48 -14.79
N LEU A 72 -1.48 -1.71 -15.16
CA LEU A 72 -0.73 -2.52 -16.11
C LEU A 72 -0.67 -1.94 -17.52
N ASN A 73 -1.65 -1.13 -17.91
CA ASN A 73 -1.59 -0.37 -19.17
C ASN A 73 -0.49 0.70 -19.19
N LYS A 74 0.12 1.02 -18.05
CA LYS A 74 1.11 2.11 -17.89
C LYS A 74 2.44 1.66 -17.33
N HIS A 75 2.48 0.50 -16.67
CA HIS A 75 3.62 0.00 -15.93
C HIS A 75 3.83 -1.50 -16.19
N SER A 76 5.08 -1.94 -16.05
CA SER A 76 5.42 -3.36 -16.10
C SER A 76 4.81 -4.10 -14.92
N ASP A 77 4.33 -5.33 -15.13
CA ASP A 77 3.85 -6.22 -14.09
C ASP A 77 4.94 -6.55 -13.05
N SER A 78 6.20 -6.70 -13.49
CA SER A 78 7.35 -6.92 -12.61
C SER A 78 7.65 -5.76 -11.66
N SER A 79 7.20 -4.53 -11.99
CA SER A 79 7.42 -3.33 -11.16
C SER A 79 6.42 -3.16 -10.03
N VAL A 80 5.34 -3.94 -10.00
CA VAL A 80 4.22 -3.77 -9.05
C VAL A 80 4.57 -4.28 -7.65
N VAL A 81 4.37 -3.43 -6.65
CA VAL A 81 4.64 -3.70 -5.22
C VAL A 81 3.39 -3.42 -4.40
N PHE A 82 2.83 -4.44 -3.75
CA PHE A 82 1.67 -4.26 -2.88
C PHE A 82 2.08 -3.88 -1.46
N ILE A 83 1.38 -2.87 -0.91
CA ILE A 83 1.71 -2.26 0.37
C ILE A 83 0.46 -2.12 1.24
N ASP A 84 0.59 -2.42 2.53
CA ASP A 84 -0.42 -2.08 3.53
C ASP A 84 0.25 -1.54 4.82
N GLY A 85 -0.54 -1.03 5.74
CA GLY A 85 -0.07 -0.55 7.02
C GLY A 85 0.31 -1.69 7.96
N TRP A 86 -0.55 -2.70 8.06
CA TRP A 86 -0.34 -3.83 8.95
C TRP A 86 -1.14 -5.06 8.50
N THR A 87 -0.72 -6.23 8.99
CA THR A 87 -1.50 -7.46 8.89
C THR A 87 -1.58 -8.16 10.25
N GLY A 88 -2.81 -8.56 10.63
CA GLY A 88 -3.06 -9.31 11.85
C GLY A 88 -3.12 -10.80 11.57
N LYS A 89 -4.20 -11.28 10.95
CA LYS A 89 -4.45 -12.72 10.68
C LYS A 89 -4.21 -13.12 9.22
N GLY A 90 -3.63 -12.25 8.40
CA GLY A 90 -3.33 -12.52 6.99
C GLY A 90 -4.56 -12.57 6.05
N VAL A 91 -5.75 -12.18 6.51
CA VAL A 91 -6.98 -12.29 5.70
C VAL A 91 -6.87 -11.47 4.41
N ILE A 92 -6.38 -10.23 4.50
CA ILE A 92 -6.23 -9.34 3.33
C ILE A 92 -5.09 -9.82 2.43
N GLY A 93 -3.97 -10.28 3.01
CA GLY A 93 -2.87 -10.87 2.22
C GLY A 93 -3.31 -12.11 1.44
N ASN A 94 -4.10 -13.00 2.05
CA ASN A 94 -4.66 -14.15 1.35
C ASN A 94 -5.65 -13.73 0.26
N GLN A 95 -6.51 -12.75 0.51
CA GLN A 95 -7.42 -12.21 -0.49
C GLN A 95 -6.67 -11.57 -1.67
N LEU A 96 -5.58 -10.84 -1.40
CA LEU A 96 -4.69 -10.30 -2.42
C LEU A 96 -4.11 -11.41 -3.29
N LYS A 97 -3.55 -12.44 -2.67
CA LYS A 97 -2.96 -13.58 -3.37
C LYS A 97 -3.96 -14.28 -4.31
N VAL A 98 -5.18 -14.53 -3.83
CA VAL A 98 -6.24 -15.12 -4.66
C VAL A 98 -6.58 -14.22 -5.84
N SER A 99 -6.78 -12.92 -5.61
CA SER A 99 -7.14 -11.96 -6.65
C SER A 99 -6.03 -11.83 -7.72
N ILE A 100 -4.77 -11.77 -7.29
CA ILE A 100 -3.63 -11.64 -8.22
C ILE A 100 -3.42 -12.91 -9.02
N ASN A 101 -3.54 -14.09 -8.43
CA ASN A 101 -3.43 -15.34 -9.18
C ASN A 101 -4.49 -15.42 -10.28
N GLN A 102 -5.75 -15.12 -9.96
CA GLN A 102 -6.84 -15.08 -10.95
C GLN A 102 -6.57 -14.06 -12.07
N LEU A 103 -6.05 -12.89 -11.71
CA LEU A 103 -5.75 -11.83 -12.68
C LEU A 103 -4.55 -12.20 -13.58
N ASN A 104 -3.54 -12.84 -13.02
CA ASN A 104 -2.40 -13.35 -13.78
C ASN A 104 -2.83 -14.39 -14.82
N ASP A 105 -3.72 -15.32 -14.42
CA ASP A 105 -4.29 -16.32 -15.33
C ASP A 105 -5.14 -15.66 -16.45
N GLU A 106 -5.95 -14.65 -16.08
CA GLU A 106 -6.82 -13.93 -17.04
C GLU A 106 -6.02 -13.11 -18.06
N LEU A 107 -4.95 -12.44 -17.62
CA LEU A 107 -4.20 -11.47 -18.43
C LEU A 107 -2.89 -12.01 -18.96
N ASN A 108 -2.51 -13.25 -18.62
CA ASN A 108 -1.21 -13.84 -18.92
C ASN A 108 -0.05 -12.93 -18.46
N THR A 109 -0.12 -12.47 -17.21
CA THR A 109 0.87 -11.63 -16.53
C THR A 109 1.54 -12.38 -15.38
N ASN A 110 2.59 -11.80 -14.80
CA ASN A 110 3.32 -12.40 -13.69
C ASN A 110 3.48 -11.40 -12.53
N ILE A 111 2.36 -10.78 -12.12
CA ILE A 111 2.36 -9.85 -10.99
C ILE A 111 2.66 -10.62 -9.71
N SER A 112 3.63 -10.13 -8.91
CA SER A 112 3.88 -10.68 -7.59
C SER A 112 2.76 -10.31 -6.61
N SER A 113 2.23 -11.28 -5.88
CA SER A 113 1.25 -11.05 -4.80
C SER A 113 1.92 -10.78 -3.44
N ASN A 114 3.22 -10.53 -3.41
CA ASN A 114 3.97 -10.23 -2.20
C ASN A 114 3.46 -8.95 -1.54
N LEU A 115 3.02 -9.07 -0.29
CA LEU A 115 2.53 -7.95 0.50
C LEU A 115 3.63 -7.45 1.44
N TYR A 116 3.95 -6.16 1.34
CA TYR A 116 4.88 -5.46 2.20
C TYR A 116 4.10 -4.62 3.22
N VAL A 117 4.40 -4.77 4.49
CA VAL A 117 3.69 -4.05 5.57
C VAL A 117 4.66 -3.43 6.57
N VAL A 118 4.22 -2.38 7.24
CA VAL A 118 4.99 -1.81 8.35
C VAL A 118 4.97 -2.77 9.54
N LEU A 119 3.79 -3.32 9.87
CA LEU A 119 3.64 -4.29 10.96
C LEU A 119 3.10 -5.63 10.47
N ASP A 120 3.78 -6.69 10.82
CA ASP A 120 3.32 -8.06 10.63
C ASP A 120 3.33 -8.84 11.95
N ILE A 121 2.24 -8.77 12.68
CA ILE A 121 2.12 -9.40 14.01
C ILE A 121 2.06 -10.93 13.89
N SER A 122 1.50 -11.42 12.80
CA SER A 122 1.25 -12.86 12.61
C SER A 122 2.30 -13.58 11.74
N GLY A 123 3.24 -12.85 11.13
CA GLY A 123 4.23 -13.42 10.21
C GLY A 123 3.60 -13.91 8.89
N THR A 124 2.51 -13.28 8.43
CA THR A 124 1.77 -13.72 7.23
C THR A 124 2.05 -12.87 5.99
N ALA A 125 2.67 -11.70 6.13
CA ALA A 125 3.10 -10.90 5.02
C ALA A 125 4.39 -11.46 4.40
N TYR A 126 4.68 -11.06 3.17
CA TYR A 126 5.99 -11.35 2.56
C TYR A 126 7.12 -10.66 3.33
N TYR A 127 6.90 -9.39 3.71
CA TYR A 127 7.82 -8.66 4.54
C TYR A 127 7.08 -7.72 5.49
N GLY A 128 7.34 -7.86 6.78
CA GLY A 128 6.94 -6.92 7.83
C GLY A 128 8.17 -6.19 8.36
N ALA A 129 8.14 -4.87 8.39
CA ALA A 129 9.25 -4.08 8.94
C ALA A 129 9.38 -4.29 10.45
N SER A 130 8.27 -4.53 11.16
CA SER A 130 8.23 -4.86 12.58
C SER A 130 7.23 -5.99 12.85
N HIS A 131 7.46 -6.74 13.92
CA HIS A 131 6.52 -7.74 14.47
C HIS A 131 5.91 -7.30 15.79
N TYR A 132 6.25 -6.11 16.27
CA TYR A 132 5.72 -5.57 17.52
C TYR A 132 4.47 -4.76 17.27
N ASP A 133 3.39 -5.07 18.02
CA ASP A 133 2.17 -4.26 17.96
C ASP A 133 2.39 -2.91 18.63
N TYR A 134 2.13 -1.85 17.89
CA TYR A 134 2.10 -0.50 18.41
C TYR A 134 0.98 0.31 17.72
N LEU A 135 0.46 1.29 18.42
CA LEU A 135 -0.84 1.90 18.17
C LEU A 135 -0.98 2.64 16.82
N ILE A 136 0.08 3.22 16.32
CA ILE A 136 0.03 4.19 15.21
C ILE A 136 -0.52 3.61 13.90
N PRO A 137 -0.05 2.45 13.38
CA PRO A 137 -0.48 2.00 12.05
C PRO A 137 -1.95 1.61 11.97
N SER A 138 -2.52 1.06 13.03
CA SER A 138 -3.90 0.57 12.99
C SER A 138 -4.93 1.63 13.35
N ALA A 139 -4.68 2.41 14.39
CA ALA A 139 -5.68 3.34 14.93
C ALA A 139 -5.69 4.68 14.17
N ILE A 140 -4.53 5.28 13.94
CA ILE A 140 -4.44 6.62 13.33
C ILE A 140 -4.77 6.56 11.83
N PHE A 141 -4.26 5.58 11.10
CA PHE A 141 -4.50 5.50 9.65
C PHE A 141 -5.94 5.23 9.27
N ASN A 142 -6.68 4.50 10.07
CA ASN A 142 -8.07 4.17 9.77
C ASN A 142 -9.08 5.24 10.20
N SER A 143 -8.73 6.14 11.11
CA SER A 143 -9.68 7.10 11.66
C SER A 143 -9.30 8.56 11.41
N THR A 144 -8.02 8.90 11.43
CA THR A 144 -7.57 10.29 11.41
C THR A 144 -6.98 10.68 10.06
N ILE A 145 -6.03 9.89 9.55
CA ILE A 145 -5.25 10.29 8.36
C ILE A 145 -6.01 10.05 7.06
N SER A 146 -6.85 9.03 7.00
CA SER A 146 -7.72 8.75 5.85
C SER A 146 -9.20 9.01 6.12
N GLY A 147 -9.51 9.86 7.10
CA GLY A 147 -10.87 10.17 7.54
C GLY A 147 -11.75 10.82 6.50
N LEU A 148 -11.18 11.47 5.50
CA LEU A 148 -11.91 12.10 4.41
C LEU A 148 -12.65 11.12 3.49
N VAL A 149 -12.29 9.86 3.50
CA VAL A 149 -12.92 8.85 2.65
C VAL A 149 -13.49 7.70 3.47
N SER A 150 -14.65 7.20 3.06
CA SER A 150 -15.27 6.02 3.65
C SER A 150 -14.44 4.77 3.39
N ARG A 151 -14.82 3.65 4.00
CA ARG A 151 -14.45 2.34 3.48
C ARG A 151 -14.93 2.20 2.06
N THR A 152 -14.23 1.39 1.29
CA THR A 152 -14.58 1.11 -0.10
C THR A 152 -15.96 0.48 -0.21
N ILE A 153 -16.69 0.89 -1.24
CA ILE A 153 -18.03 0.42 -1.56
C ILE A 153 -17.96 -0.32 -2.88
N PHE A 154 -18.49 -1.53 -2.90
CA PHE A 154 -18.77 -2.26 -4.13
C PHE A 154 -20.25 -2.63 -4.14
N ASN A 155 -21.03 -1.90 -4.92
CA ASN A 155 -22.45 -2.13 -5.05
C ASN A 155 -22.85 -2.16 -6.54
N LYS A 156 -23.24 -3.34 -7.00
CA LYS A 156 -23.60 -3.62 -8.41
C LYS A 156 -24.76 -2.76 -8.92
N ASN A 157 -25.56 -2.15 -8.04
CA ASN A 157 -26.64 -1.25 -8.44
C ASN A 157 -26.14 0.14 -8.86
N TYR A 158 -24.93 0.52 -8.42
CA TYR A 158 -24.33 1.82 -8.69
C TYR A 158 -23.05 1.75 -9.52
N LEU A 159 -22.39 0.60 -9.55
CA LEU A 159 -21.12 0.41 -10.23
C LEU A 159 -21.31 -0.54 -11.43
N GLY A 160 -20.94 -0.07 -12.61
CA GLY A 160 -20.89 -0.87 -13.82
C GLY A 160 -19.69 -1.83 -13.83
N LYS A 161 -19.68 -2.72 -14.84
CA LYS A 161 -18.63 -3.75 -14.98
C LYS A 161 -17.21 -3.17 -15.12
N ASN A 162 -17.08 -1.97 -15.67
CA ASN A 162 -15.80 -1.33 -15.97
C ASN A 162 -15.45 -0.22 -14.97
N ASP A 163 -16.30 0.03 -13.97
CA ASP A 163 -16.04 1.05 -12.95
C ASP A 163 -15.05 0.55 -11.90
N PHE A 164 -14.35 1.49 -11.28
CA PHE A 164 -13.55 1.23 -10.10
C PHE A 164 -14.45 1.07 -8.87
N HIS A 165 -13.94 0.43 -7.82
CA HIS A 165 -14.60 0.44 -6.53
C HIS A 165 -14.80 1.88 -6.05
N GLY A 166 -15.99 2.17 -5.49
CA GLY A 166 -16.35 3.51 -5.04
C GLY A 166 -16.01 3.79 -3.59
N TYR A 167 -16.13 5.04 -3.20
CA TYR A 167 -16.07 5.53 -1.82
C TYR A 167 -16.93 6.78 -1.66
N VAL A 168 -17.26 7.11 -0.42
CA VAL A 168 -17.88 8.40 -0.07
C VAL A 168 -16.79 9.35 0.40
N PHE A 169 -16.79 10.55 -0.15
CA PHE A 169 -15.91 11.63 0.29
C PHE A 169 -16.64 12.50 1.32
N TYR A 170 -16.02 12.72 2.49
CA TYR A 170 -16.57 13.49 3.59
C TYR A 170 -16.02 14.92 3.58
N GLU A 171 -16.49 15.74 2.65
CA GLU A 171 -15.97 17.09 2.44
C GLU A 171 -16.08 17.98 3.69
N HIS A 172 -17.09 17.77 4.53
CA HIS A 172 -17.26 18.52 5.77
C HIS A 172 -16.12 18.31 6.79
N LEU A 173 -15.31 17.23 6.65
CA LEU A 173 -14.13 16.97 7.49
C LEU A 173 -12.84 17.56 6.93
N LYS A 174 -12.89 18.24 5.77
CA LYS A 174 -11.70 18.72 5.06
C LYS A 174 -10.84 19.66 5.89
N ASN A 175 -11.45 20.50 6.72
CA ASN A 175 -10.74 21.45 7.56
C ASN A 175 -10.08 20.81 8.78
N GLU A 176 -10.43 19.58 9.11
CA GLU A 176 -9.89 18.79 10.22
C GLU A 176 -8.85 17.78 9.74
N ASP A 177 -8.63 17.69 8.43
CA ASP A 177 -7.68 16.74 7.84
C ASP A 177 -6.23 17.14 8.15
N ILE A 178 -5.50 16.23 8.78
CA ILE A 178 -4.08 16.37 9.12
C ILE A 178 -3.17 15.50 8.26
N SER A 179 -3.67 14.89 7.21
CA SER A 179 -2.93 13.92 6.38
C SER A 179 -1.63 14.50 5.84
N VAL A 180 -1.68 15.72 5.29
CA VAL A 180 -0.50 16.38 4.72
C VAL A 180 0.52 16.68 5.82
N TRP A 181 0.09 17.27 6.93
CA TRP A 181 0.96 17.55 8.08
C TRP A 181 1.64 16.27 8.59
N PHE A 182 0.89 15.19 8.73
CA PHE A 182 1.42 13.91 9.20
C PHE A 182 2.51 13.37 8.26
N ILE A 183 2.25 13.36 6.96
CA ILE A 183 3.21 12.89 5.94
C ILE A 183 4.49 13.73 5.95
N GLU A 184 4.37 15.07 5.97
CA GLU A 184 5.53 15.96 5.97
C GLU A 184 6.36 15.81 7.25
N HIS A 185 5.69 15.68 8.40
CA HIS A 185 6.36 15.47 9.69
C HIS A 185 7.16 14.17 9.70
N LEU A 186 6.56 13.06 9.30
CA LEU A 186 7.24 11.77 9.24
C LEU A 186 8.38 11.76 8.24
N LEU A 187 8.18 12.33 7.05
CA LEU A 187 9.23 12.42 6.03
C LEU A 187 10.45 13.18 6.57
N SER A 188 10.23 14.28 7.30
CA SER A 188 11.32 15.08 7.91
C SER A 188 12.16 14.27 8.91
N ILE A 189 11.59 13.25 9.54
CA ILE A 189 12.29 12.31 10.41
C ILE A 189 13.00 11.25 9.55
N MET A 190 12.29 10.65 8.61
CA MET A 190 12.79 9.53 7.78
C MET A 190 14.07 9.88 7.02
N ILE A 191 14.18 11.10 6.47
CA ILE A 191 15.37 11.55 5.73
C ILE A 191 16.64 11.64 6.58
N LYS A 192 16.52 11.63 7.91
CA LYS A 192 17.63 11.64 8.87
C LYS A 192 18.01 10.25 9.36
N LEU A 193 17.19 9.25 9.08
CA LEU A 193 17.39 7.87 9.54
C LEU A 193 18.17 7.06 8.50
N LYS A 194 18.87 6.06 9.00
CA LYS A 194 19.49 5.01 8.18
C LYS A 194 18.73 3.70 8.38
N PRO A 195 18.72 2.80 7.39
CA PRO A 195 18.15 1.48 7.60
C PRO A 195 18.89 0.77 8.73
N THR A 196 18.15 0.06 9.56
CA THR A 196 18.74 -0.83 10.56
C THR A 196 18.91 -2.21 9.93
N GLU A 197 20.10 -2.81 10.09
CA GLU A 197 20.29 -4.21 9.75
C GLU A 197 19.34 -5.03 10.65
N LYS A 198 18.48 -5.85 10.06
CA LYS A 198 17.77 -6.87 10.82
C LYS A 198 18.81 -7.93 11.16
N GLU A 199 18.98 -8.21 12.44
CA GLU A 199 19.61 -9.47 12.86
C GLU A 199 18.80 -10.61 12.20
N THR A 200 19.49 -11.38 11.35
CA THR A 200 18.96 -12.54 10.62
C THR A 200 18.66 -13.68 11.58
#